data_43faaffc53717857c293f28a8d929dde
#
_entry.id   43faaffc53717857c293f28a8d929dde
#
_cell.length_a   1.000
_cell.length_b   1.000
_cell.length_c   1.000
_cell.angle_alpha   90.00
_cell.angle_beta   90.00
_cell.angle_gamma   90.00
#
_symmetry.space_group_name_H-M   'P 1'
#
loop_
_entity.id
_entity.type
_entity.pdbx_description
1 polymer ?
#
loop_
_entity_poly.entity_id
_entity_poly.type
_entity_poly.pdbx_seq_one_letter_code
_entity_poly.pdbx_strand_id
1 'polypeptide(L)'
;MKRTVSLRMRLLQLFLLILAALLTTGSAKAQGAGEKVYKAKCASCHGADGGGATPAGKATKARDFCSDEVKNESDQDWSDIIVKGKNKMPAYDKKLSEAEVKDVVAYIRALCKK
;
A
#
# COMPACT_ATOMS: atom_id res chain seq x y z
N MET A 1 22.25 47.01 1.69
CA MET A 1 21.43 46.79 2.91
C MET A 1 21.47 45.30 3.26
N LYS A 2 22.20 44.94 4.29
CA LYS A 2 22.20 43.56 4.81
C LYS A 2 20.96 43.39 5.66
N ARG A 3 19.95 42.63 5.16
CA ARG A 3 18.78 42.27 5.95
C ARG A 3 19.22 41.25 7.01
N THR A 4 19.37 41.73 8.24
CA THR A 4 19.51 40.85 9.40
C THR A 4 18.19 40.11 9.59
N VAL A 5 18.09 38.94 9.01
CA VAL A 5 16.99 38.01 9.31
C VAL A 5 17.07 37.72 10.80
N SER A 6 16.07 38.16 11.56
CA SER A 6 16.01 38.01 13.01
C SER A 6 16.25 36.55 13.39
N LEU A 7 17.07 36.31 14.41
CA LEU A 7 17.35 34.97 14.95
C LEU A 7 16.03 34.17 15.20
N ARG A 8 14.98 34.87 15.61
CA ARG A 8 13.64 34.30 15.82
C ARG A 8 13.04 33.73 14.53
N MET A 9 13.21 34.37 13.37
CA MET A 9 12.74 33.89 12.09
C MET A 9 13.51 32.62 11.63
N ARG A 10 14.82 32.59 11.88
CA ARG A 10 15.65 31.41 11.56
C ARG A 10 15.28 30.21 12.42
N LEU A 11 15.02 30.42 13.70
CA LEU A 11 14.56 29.41 14.63
C LEU A 11 13.17 28.84 14.22
N LEU A 12 12.27 29.74 13.82
CA LEU A 12 10.94 29.35 13.34
C LEU A 12 11.02 28.52 12.04
N GLN A 13 11.88 28.92 11.09
CA GLN A 13 12.11 28.17 9.86
C GLN A 13 12.70 26.79 10.13
N LEU A 14 13.68 26.69 11.02
CA LEU A 14 14.25 25.40 11.42
C LEU A 14 13.21 24.50 12.10
N PHE A 15 12.36 25.07 12.96
CA PHE A 15 11.29 24.32 13.61
C PHE A 15 10.27 23.77 12.60
N LEU A 16 9.85 24.59 11.61
CA LEU A 16 8.95 24.18 10.54
C LEU A 16 9.56 23.09 9.65
N LEU A 17 10.85 23.16 9.34
CA LEU A 17 11.55 22.14 8.55
C LEU A 17 11.66 20.81 9.30
N ILE A 18 11.93 20.85 10.61
CA ILE A 18 11.97 19.65 11.45
C ILE A 18 10.57 19.01 11.56
N LEU A 19 9.53 19.83 11.74
CA LEU A 19 8.15 19.36 11.81
C LEU A 19 7.71 18.71 10.50
N ALA A 20 8.09 19.30 9.34
CA ALA A 20 7.80 18.73 8.02
C ALA A 20 8.53 17.39 7.80
N ALA A 21 9.76 17.23 8.28
CA ALA A 21 10.52 15.99 8.17
C ALA A 21 9.92 14.84 9.00
N LEU A 22 9.27 15.15 10.13
CA LEU A 22 8.62 14.14 10.98
C LEU A 22 7.33 13.56 10.37
N LEU A 23 6.69 14.27 9.44
CA LEU A 23 5.44 13.86 8.81
C LEU A 23 5.63 12.87 7.64
N THR A 24 6.86 12.68 7.14
CA THR A 24 7.12 11.88 5.92
C THR A 24 7.55 10.44 6.19
N THR A 25 7.76 10.03 7.43
CA THR A 25 8.36 8.71 7.74
C THR A 25 7.38 7.53 7.75
N GLY A 26 6.07 7.78 7.69
CA GLY A 26 5.05 6.72 7.80
C GLY A 26 4.89 5.86 6.55
N SER A 27 4.94 6.46 5.36
CA SER A 27 4.60 5.79 4.10
C SER A 27 5.60 4.73 3.65
N ALA A 28 6.89 4.92 3.88
CA ALA A 28 7.92 3.98 3.42
C ALA A 28 7.91 2.66 4.21
N LYS A 29 7.61 2.70 5.50
CA LYS A 29 7.48 1.49 6.34
C LYS A 29 6.28 0.64 5.97
N ALA A 30 5.13 1.26 5.73
CA ALA A 30 3.91 0.57 5.32
C ALA A 30 4.09 -0.12 3.96
N GLN A 31 4.76 0.52 2.99
CA GLN A 31 5.04 -0.09 1.70
C GLN A 31 5.95 -1.32 1.81
N GLY A 32 7.00 -1.28 2.63
CA GLY A 32 7.90 -2.42 2.84
C GLY A 32 7.20 -3.60 3.55
N ALA A 33 6.36 -3.33 4.53
CA ALA A 33 5.55 -4.34 5.21
C ALA A 33 4.51 -4.96 4.26
N GLY A 34 3.80 -4.15 3.50
CA GLY A 34 2.83 -4.59 2.50
C GLY A 34 3.46 -5.42 1.38
N GLU A 35 4.64 -5.01 0.89
CA GLU A 35 5.41 -5.78 -0.10
C GLU A 35 5.75 -7.18 0.40
N LYS A 36 6.22 -7.29 1.64
CA LYS A 36 6.57 -8.56 2.26
C LYS A 36 5.36 -9.49 2.34
N VAL A 37 4.22 -8.99 2.80
CA VAL A 37 2.96 -9.75 2.86
C VAL A 37 2.53 -10.17 1.46
N TYR A 38 2.55 -9.24 0.51
CA TYR A 38 2.15 -9.50 -0.88
C TYR A 38 2.97 -10.62 -1.52
N LYS A 39 4.29 -10.53 -1.44
CA LYS A 39 5.19 -11.56 -1.99
C LYS A 39 4.97 -12.92 -1.36
N ALA A 40 4.70 -12.99 -0.06
CA ALA A 40 4.55 -14.22 0.68
C ALA A 40 3.17 -14.88 0.50
N LYS A 41 2.10 -14.10 0.29
CA LYS A 41 0.72 -14.58 0.39
C LYS A 41 -0.11 -14.37 -0.88
N CYS A 42 0.22 -13.42 -1.73
CA CYS A 42 -0.63 -12.93 -2.82
C CYS A 42 -0.03 -13.19 -4.21
N ALA A 43 1.28 -13.00 -4.36
CA ALA A 43 1.95 -13.00 -5.66
C ALA A 43 1.86 -14.33 -6.42
N SER A 44 1.70 -15.47 -5.75
CA SER A 44 1.57 -16.76 -6.42
C SER A 44 0.35 -16.83 -7.37
N CYS A 45 -0.74 -16.17 -7.01
CA CYS A 45 -1.94 -16.07 -7.85
C CYS A 45 -1.98 -14.73 -8.59
N HIS A 46 -1.76 -13.61 -7.89
CA HIS A 46 -1.92 -12.28 -8.46
C HIS A 46 -0.73 -11.79 -9.29
N GLY A 47 0.42 -12.50 -9.23
CA GLY A 47 1.63 -12.10 -9.94
C GLY A 47 2.41 -11.00 -9.23
N ALA A 48 3.68 -10.84 -9.57
CA ALA A 48 4.52 -9.78 -9.03
C ALA A 48 4.06 -8.38 -9.46
N ASP A 49 3.39 -8.28 -10.58
CA ASP A 49 2.82 -7.05 -11.17
C ASP A 49 1.35 -6.78 -10.79
N GLY A 50 0.69 -7.76 -10.13
CA GLY A 50 -0.73 -7.65 -9.78
C GLY A 50 -1.71 -7.99 -10.91
N GLY A 51 -1.20 -8.46 -12.07
CA GLY A 51 -2.02 -8.71 -13.26
C GLY A 51 -2.79 -10.03 -13.25
N GLY A 52 -2.55 -10.92 -12.29
CA GLY A 52 -3.26 -12.20 -12.19
C GLY A 52 -2.91 -13.23 -13.29
N ALA A 53 -1.84 -13.00 -14.06
CA ALA A 53 -1.50 -13.80 -15.23
C ALA A 53 -0.66 -15.06 -14.93
N THR A 54 -0.41 -15.38 -13.66
CA THR A 54 0.27 -16.61 -13.26
C THR A 54 -0.57 -17.84 -13.61
N PRO A 55 0.01 -19.06 -13.73
CA PRO A 55 -0.77 -20.26 -13.92
C PRO A 55 -1.87 -20.47 -12.87
N ALA A 56 -1.54 -20.25 -11.59
CA ALA A 56 -2.50 -20.31 -10.49
C ALA A 56 -3.55 -19.18 -10.58
N GLY A 57 -3.14 -17.98 -10.98
CA GLY A 57 -4.04 -16.84 -11.19
C GLY A 57 -5.06 -17.11 -12.28
N LYS A 58 -4.63 -17.66 -13.41
CA LYS A 58 -5.54 -18.06 -14.51
C LYS A 58 -6.52 -19.15 -14.08
N ALA A 59 -6.04 -20.17 -13.36
CA ALA A 59 -6.88 -21.26 -12.87
C ALA A 59 -7.93 -20.80 -11.84
N THR A 60 -7.59 -19.81 -11.04
CA THR A 60 -8.48 -19.24 -10.01
C THR A 60 -9.25 -17.99 -10.47
N LYS A 61 -8.99 -17.51 -11.68
CA LYS A 61 -9.56 -16.25 -12.22
C LYS A 61 -9.20 -15.05 -11.34
N ALA A 62 -7.92 -14.98 -10.92
CA ALA A 62 -7.42 -13.84 -10.17
C ALA A 62 -7.55 -12.56 -11.00
N ARG A 63 -8.11 -11.51 -10.38
CA ARG A 63 -8.36 -10.24 -11.05
C ARG A 63 -7.06 -9.48 -11.25
N ASP A 64 -7.00 -8.70 -12.32
CA ASP A 64 -5.96 -7.70 -12.54
C ASP A 64 -6.27 -6.48 -11.68
N PHE A 65 -5.41 -6.22 -10.70
CA PHE A 65 -5.58 -5.08 -9.78
C PHE A 65 -5.51 -3.72 -10.49
N CYS A 66 -4.82 -3.64 -11.61
CA CYS A 66 -4.59 -2.41 -12.34
C CYS A 66 -5.63 -2.14 -13.44
N SER A 67 -6.58 -3.05 -13.65
CA SER A 67 -7.71 -2.82 -14.54
C SER A 67 -8.59 -1.67 -14.04
N ASP A 68 -9.23 -0.95 -14.95
CA ASP A 68 -10.10 0.19 -14.59
C ASP A 68 -11.24 -0.21 -13.65
N GLU A 69 -11.78 -1.41 -13.82
CA GLU A 69 -12.83 -1.95 -12.96
C GLU A 69 -12.34 -2.10 -11.50
N VAL A 70 -11.19 -2.76 -11.31
CA VAL A 70 -10.71 -3.11 -9.98
C VAL A 70 -10.07 -1.92 -9.26
N LYS A 71 -9.29 -1.11 -9.95
CA LYS A 71 -8.60 0.04 -9.32
C LYS A 71 -9.56 1.10 -8.77
N ASN A 72 -10.80 1.16 -9.28
CA ASN A 72 -11.82 2.10 -8.83
C ASN A 72 -12.61 1.60 -7.61
N GLU A 73 -12.45 0.34 -7.20
CA GLU A 73 -13.00 -0.16 -5.93
C GLU A 73 -12.32 0.54 -4.74
N SER A 74 -13.03 0.66 -3.62
CA SER A 74 -12.49 1.28 -2.41
C SER A 74 -11.46 0.40 -1.69
N ASP A 75 -10.61 1.00 -0.85
CA ASP A 75 -9.69 0.26 0.00
C ASP A 75 -10.43 -0.64 1.00
N GLN A 76 -11.64 -0.23 1.41
CA GLN A 76 -12.49 -1.05 2.28
C GLN A 76 -13.00 -2.29 1.55
N ASP A 77 -13.43 -2.17 0.28
CA ASP A 77 -13.86 -3.32 -0.51
C ASP A 77 -12.72 -4.32 -0.68
N TRP A 78 -11.51 -3.84 -0.94
CA TRP A 78 -10.33 -4.69 -1.05
C TRP A 78 -9.97 -5.35 0.27
N SER A 79 -10.03 -4.62 1.37
CA SER A 79 -9.79 -5.16 2.71
C SER A 79 -10.79 -6.25 3.06
N ASP A 80 -12.07 -6.03 2.77
CA ASP A 80 -13.13 -6.99 3.00
C ASP A 80 -12.94 -8.28 2.19
N ILE A 81 -12.54 -8.17 0.93
CA ILE A 81 -12.24 -9.32 0.08
C ILE A 81 -11.04 -10.11 0.62
N ILE A 82 -9.99 -9.44 1.07
CA ILE A 82 -8.82 -10.08 1.67
C ILE A 82 -9.21 -10.84 2.95
N VAL A 83 -9.97 -10.18 3.82
CA VAL A 83 -10.37 -10.77 5.11
C VAL A 83 -11.33 -11.93 4.94
N LYS A 84 -12.39 -11.73 4.15
CA LYS A 84 -13.50 -12.69 4.00
C LYS A 84 -13.28 -13.73 2.92
N GLY A 85 -12.37 -13.48 1.97
CA GLY A 85 -12.23 -14.25 0.75
C GLY A 85 -13.35 -13.96 -0.26
N LYS A 86 -13.16 -14.38 -1.50
CA LYS A 86 -14.18 -14.28 -2.57
C LYS A 86 -13.95 -15.34 -3.63
N ASN A 87 -14.96 -16.13 -3.96
CA ASN A 87 -14.85 -17.21 -4.93
C ASN A 87 -13.71 -18.19 -4.57
N LYS A 88 -12.70 -18.33 -5.43
CA LYS A 88 -11.52 -19.17 -5.20
C LYS A 88 -10.42 -18.51 -4.38
N MET A 89 -10.54 -17.22 -4.07
CA MET A 89 -9.60 -16.51 -3.19
C MET A 89 -9.90 -16.88 -1.74
N PRO A 90 -8.93 -17.41 -0.98
CA PRO A 90 -9.14 -17.78 0.41
C PRO A 90 -9.28 -16.57 1.31
N ALA A 91 -9.92 -16.75 2.46
CA ALA A 91 -9.99 -15.76 3.52
C ALA A 91 -8.67 -15.68 4.31
N TYR A 92 -8.29 -14.47 4.70
CA TYR A 92 -7.07 -14.19 5.46
C TYR A 92 -7.31 -13.61 6.86
N ASP A 93 -8.55 -13.63 7.34
CA ASP A 93 -8.96 -13.13 8.66
C ASP A 93 -8.13 -13.68 9.83
N LYS A 94 -7.69 -14.94 9.74
CA LYS A 94 -6.87 -15.62 10.75
C LYS A 94 -5.37 -15.64 10.43
N LYS A 95 -4.96 -15.08 9.30
CA LYS A 95 -3.59 -15.15 8.77
C LYS A 95 -2.90 -13.81 8.68
N LEU A 96 -3.66 -12.71 8.68
CA LEU A 96 -3.18 -11.34 8.61
C LEU A 96 -3.86 -10.51 9.69
N SER A 97 -3.10 -9.65 10.34
CA SER A 97 -3.63 -8.60 11.21
C SER A 97 -4.29 -7.49 10.39
N GLU A 98 -5.12 -6.68 11.02
CA GLU A 98 -5.73 -5.51 10.38
C GLU A 98 -4.68 -4.54 9.80
N ALA A 99 -3.56 -4.34 10.51
CA ALA A 99 -2.46 -3.52 10.03
C ALA A 99 -1.82 -4.09 8.76
N GLU A 100 -1.57 -5.41 8.72
CA GLU A 100 -1.02 -6.08 7.53
C GLU A 100 -1.98 -6.03 6.35
N VAL A 101 -3.29 -6.11 6.57
CA VAL A 101 -4.30 -5.94 5.51
C VAL A 101 -4.23 -4.52 4.94
N LYS A 102 -4.17 -3.49 5.78
CA LYS A 102 -4.01 -2.09 5.32
C LYS A 102 -2.71 -1.87 4.55
N ASP A 103 -1.61 -2.43 5.04
CA ASP A 103 -0.29 -2.31 4.42
C ASP A 103 -0.26 -2.98 3.04
N VAL A 104 -0.84 -4.16 2.90
CA VAL A 104 -0.88 -4.86 1.61
C VAL A 104 -1.80 -4.18 0.61
N VAL A 105 -2.93 -3.62 1.03
CA VAL A 105 -3.80 -2.79 0.17
C VAL A 105 -3.04 -1.57 -0.36
N ALA A 106 -2.33 -0.85 0.52
CA ALA A 106 -1.51 0.29 0.11
C ALA A 106 -0.40 -0.10 -0.88
N TYR A 107 0.23 -1.25 -0.69
CA TYR A 107 1.23 -1.79 -1.61
C TYR A 107 0.64 -2.10 -2.99
N ILE A 108 -0.51 -2.79 -3.04
CA ILE A 108 -1.20 -3.10 -4.30
C ILE A 108 -1.58 -1.82 -5.06
N ARG A 109 -2.06 -0.79 -4.35
CA ARG A 109 -2.33 0.54 -4.95
C ARG A 109 -1.09 1.16 -5.58
N ALA A 110 0.08 0.97 -4.93
CA ALA A 110 1.34 1.47 -5.45
C ALA A 110 1.83 0.69 -6.68
N LEU A 111 1.56 -0.61 -6.78
CA LEU A 111 1.89 -1.42 -7.97
C LEU A 111 1.28 -0.84 -9.25
N CYS A 112 0.06 -0.33 -9.18
CA CYS A 112 -0.68 0.16 -10.33
C CYS A 112 -0.36 1.61 -10.73
N LYS A 113 0.55 2.27 -10.02
CA LYS A 113 0.99 3.64 -10.32
C LYS A 113 2.31 3.72 -11.09
N LYS A 114 2.92 2.56 -11.35
CA LYS A 114 4.22 2.48 -12.06
C LYS A 114 4.05 2.53 -13.57
#